data_acf86d9e503c02f2ffbb6d5a59891169
#
_entry.id   acf86d9e503c02f2ffbb6d5a59891169
#
_cell.length_a   1.000
_cell.length_b   1.000
_cell.length_c   1.000
_cell.angle_alpha   90.00
_cell.angle_beta   90.00
_cell.angle_gamma   90.00
#
_symmetry.space_group_name_H-M   'P 1'
#
loop_
_entity.id
_entity.type
_entity.pdbx_description
1 polymer ?
#
loop_
_entity_poly.entity_id
_entity_poly.type
_entity_poly.pdbx_seq_one_letter_code
_entity_poly.pdbx_strand_id
1 'polypeptide(L)'
;MIVPRQKLTFWERLYLPALWGGLRITANHFFRTAVQGKAVTMEYPEQRWVVPPGYRGAPYLVKDQDGHTKCVSCQLCEFVCPPKAIRIVPPGPEGQAADRPNAEKMPREFEINMLRCIFCGFCQEVCPEEAIFLMKDYSFTAESREELLYNKEKLLALGGVHQDTIQKWKQKQVEADAQETFPVARS
;
A
#
# COMPACT_ATOMS: atom_id res chain seq x y z
N MET A 1 6.27 -26.40 -13.44
CA MET A 1 4.98 -27.12 -13.43
C MET A 1 4.41 -27.02 -14.84
N ILE A 2 4.34 -28.13 -15.59
CA ILE A 2 3.81 -28.14 -16.96
C ILE A 2 2.32 -28.46 -16.84
N VAL A 3 1.47 -27.46 -17.13
CA VAL A 3 0.02 -27.66 -17.13
C VAL A 3 -0.36 -28.41 -18.42
N PRO A 4 -0.95 -29.61 -18.32
CA PRO A 4 -1.36 -30.36 -19.50
C PRO A 4 -2.46 -29.60 -20.24
N ARG A 5 -2.27 -29.33 -21.54
CA ARG A 5 -3.30 -28.71 -22.38
C ARG A 5 -4.45 -29.71 -22.58
N GLN A 6 -5.64 -29.30 -22.22
CA GLN A 6 -6.85 -30.08 -22.51
C GLN A 6 -7.04 -30.22 -24.01
N LYS A 7 -7.42 -31.43 -24.45
CA LYS A 7 -7.76 -31.67 -25.86
C LYS A 7 -9.10 -31.02 -26.15
N LEU A 8 -9.10 -30.09 -27.10
CA LEU A 8 -10.33 -29.43 -27.56
C LEU A 8 -11.28 -30.45 -28.21
N THR A 9 -12.55 -30.35 -27.87
CA THR A 9 -13.62 -31.11 -28.54
C THR A 9 -13.85 -30.62 -29.96
N PHE A 10 -14.53 -31.41 -30.78
CA PHE A 10 -14.82 -31.05 -32.17
C PHE A 10 -15.53 -29.67 -32.28
N TRP A 11 -16.50 -29.41 -31.40
CA TRP A 11 -17.24 -28.16 -31.35
C TRP A 11 -16.39 -26.95 -30.93
N GLU A 12 -15.46 -27.16 -30.02
CA GLU A 12 -14.50 -26.12 -29.64
C GLU A 12 -13.48 -25.78 -30.75
N ARG A 13 -13.19 -26.73 -31.64
CA ARG A 13 -12.34 -26.51 -32.82
C ARG A 13 -13.04 -25.69 -33.90
N LEU A 14 -14.36 -25.72 -33.97
CA LEU A 14 -15.13 -24.98 -34.97
C LEU A 14 -15.16 -23.47 -34.75
N TYR A 15 -14.69 -22.95 -33.60
CA TYR A 15 -14.66 -21.53 -33.21
C TYR A 15 -16.03 -20.80 -33.25
N LEU A 16 -16.99 -21.28 -34.04
CA LEU A 16 -18.31 -20.66 -34.22
C LEU A 16 -19.10 -20.55 -32.89
N PRO A 17 -19.15 -21.58 -32.04
CA PRO A 17 -19.79 -21.46 -30.72
C PRO A 17 -19.13 -20.44 -29.82
N ALA A 18 -17.78 -20.33 -29.88
CA ALA A 18 -17.03 -19.37 -29.10
C ALA A 18 -17.27 -17.92 -29.60
N LEU A 19 -17.30 -17.71 -30.92
CA LEU A 19 -17.63 -16.43 -31.53
C LEU A 19 -19.06 -15.98 -31.15
N TRP A 20 -20.03 -16.90 -31.23
CA TRP A 20 -21.41 -16.62 -30.86
C TRP A 20 -21.52 -16.29 -29.36
N GLY A 21 -20.81 -17.02 -28.49
CA GLY A 21 -20.73 -16.73 -27.06
C GLY A 21 -20.17 -15.33 -26.78
N GLY A 22 -19.08 -14.95 -27.44
CA GLY A 22 -18.48 -13.63 -27.34
C GLY A 22 -19.40 -12.51 -27.82
N LEU A 23 -20.07 -12.72 -28.99
CA LEU A 23 -21.01 -11.76 -29.52
C LEU A 23 -22.22 -11.56 -28.60
N ARG A 24 -22.75 -12.64 -28.02
CA ARG A 24 -23.84 -12.58 -27.04
C ARG A 24 -23.48 -11.77 -25.80
N ILE A 25 -22.24 -11.95 -25.28
CA ILE A 25 -21.75 -11.19 -24.11
C ILE A 25 -21.66 -9.72 -24.44
N THR A 26 -21.04 -9.37 -25.58
CA THR A 26 -20.90 -7.96 -26.03
C THR A 26 -22.25 -7.31 -26.29
N ALA A 27 -23.17 -8.00 -26.94
CA ALA A 27 -24.53 -7.52 -27.16
C ALA A 27 -25.26 -7.26 -25.83
N ASN A 28 -25.13 -8.17 -24.87
CA ASN A 28 -25.73 -7.99 -23.55
C ASN A 28 -25.18 -6.75 -22.81
N HIS A 29 -23.85 -6.51 -22.88
CA HIS A 29 -23.24 -5.29 -22.34
C HIS A 29 -23.76 -4.04 -23.05
N PHE A 30 -23.84 -4.07 -24.38
CA PHE A 30 -24.38 -2.96 -25.16
C PHE A 30 -25.82 -2.62 -24.75
N PHE A 31 -26.72 -3.61 -24.68
CA PHE A 31 -28.10 -3.38 -24.28
C PHE A 31 -28.21 -2.90 -22.82
N ARG A 32 -27.40 -3.43 -21.90
CA ARG A 32 -27.40 -2.94 -20.52
C ARG A 32 -26.97 -1.48 -20.42
N THR A 33 -25.98 -1.07 -21.19
CA THR A 33 -25.52 0.32 -21.21
C THR A 33 -26.53 1.23 -21.89
N ALA A 34 -27.05 0.83 -23.07
CA ALA A 34 -27.97 1.65 -23.88
C ALA A 34 -29.37 1.80 -23.25
N VAL A 35 -29.90 0.72 -22.64
CA VAL A 35 -31.27 0.71 -22.10
C VAL A 35 -31.30 1.03 -20.60
N GLN A 36 -30.31 0.57 -19.83
CA GLN A 36 -30.30 0.72 -18.36
C GLN A 36 -29.39 1.87 -17.89
N GLY A 37 -28.62 2.50 -18.78
CA GLY A 37 -27.66 3.54 -18.41
C GLY A 37 -26.52 3.07 -17.48
N LYS A 38 -26.34 1.76 -17.33
CA LYS A 38 -25.32 1.17 -16.44
C LYS A 38 -24.02 0.99 -17.21
N ALA A 39 -23.29 2.08 -17.44
CA ALA A 39 -21.93 2.02 -17.94
C ALA A 39 -20.99 1.47 -16.85
N VAL A 40 -20.01 0.65 -17.27
CA VAL A 40 -18.93 0.18 -16.39
C VAL A 40 -17.88 1.27 -16.19
N THR A 41 -17.84 2.23 -17.10
CA THR A 41 -16.91 3.37 -17.07
C THR A 41 -17.35 4.41 -16.05
N MET A 42 -16.36 5.03 -15.44
CA MET A 42 -16.55 6.13 -14.48
C MET A 42 -16.24 7.46 -15.18
N GLU A 43 -17.06 8.46 -14.93
CA GLU A 43 -16.89 9.80 -15.47
C GLU A 43 -15.97 10.62 -14.55
N TYR A 44 -14.66 10.46 -14.74
CA TYR A 44 -13.68 11.27 -14.05
C TYR A 44 -13.55 12.64 -14.77
N PRO A 45 -13.49 13.79 -14.07
CA PRO A 45 -13.30 13.96 -12.63
C PRO A 45 -14.60 14.06 -11.80
N GLU A 46 -15.79 14.05 -12.43
CA GLU A 46 -17.08 14.25 -11.76
C GLU A 46 -17.37 13.11 -10.78
N GLN A 47 -17.00 11.89 -11.17
CA GLN A 47 -17.07 10.72 -10.31
C GLN A 47 -15.66 10.22 -9.96
N ARG A 48 -15.36 10.12 -8.68
CA ARG A 48 -14.11 9.57 -8.19
C ARG A 48 -14.28 8.17 -7.66
N TRP A 49 -13.28 7.36 -7.90
CA TRP A 49 -13.22 6.00 -7.37
C TRP A 49 -13.24 5.99 -5.84
N VAL A 50 -14.10 5.17 -5.27
CA VAL A 50 -14.07 4.89 -3.83
C VAL A 50 -12.92 3.93 -3.56
N VAL A 51 -11.86 4.45 -2.98
CA VAL A 51 -10.63 3.69 -2.73
C VAL A 51 -10.88 2.64 -1.64
N PRO A 52 -10.60 1.35 -1.90
CA PRO A 52 -10.81 0.29 -0.93
C PRO A 52 -9.90 0.45 0.30
N PRO A 53 -10.27 -0.15 1.46
CA PRO A 53 -9.50 0.00 2.71
C PRO A 53 -8.03 -0.45 2.60
N GLY A 54 -7.76 -1.48 1.82
CA GLY A 54 -6.41 -2.04 1.62
C GLY A 54 -5.60 -1.40 0.48
N TYR A 55 -6.02 -0.23 -0.01
CA TYR A 55 -5.29 0.44 -1.08
C TYR A 55 -3.91 0.93 -0.63
N ARG A 56 -2.92 0.77 -1.49
CA ARG A 56 -1.52 1.14 -1.25
C ARG A 56 -1.17 2.40 -2.05
N GLY A 57 -1.48 3.57 -1.48
CA GLY A 57 -1.10 4.87 -2.05
C GLY A 57 0.26 5.36 -1.55
N ALA A 58 0.47 6.67 -1.56
CA ALA A 58 1.74 7.26 -1.16
C ALA A 58 2.08 6.97 0.31
N PRO A 59 3.35 6.61 0.61
CA PRO A 59 3.79 6.45 1.99
C PRO A 59 3.91 7.78 2.70
N TYR A 60 3.61 7.79 4.01
CA TYR A 60 3.74 8.94 4.89
C TYR A 60 4.24 8.52 6.27
N LEU A 61 4.80 9.46 7.02
CA LEU A 61 5.22 9.26 8.39
C LEU A 61 4.19 9.83 9.36
N VAL A 62 4.04 9.19 10.51
CA VAL A 62 3.14 9.63 11.57
C VAL A 62 3.87 10.14 12.79
N LYS A 63 3.18 11.01 13.53
CA LYS A 63 3.56 11.50 14.84
C LYS A 63 2.81 10.73 15.92
N ASP A 64 3.39 10.69 17.12
CA ASP A 64 2.71 10.24 18.31
C ASP A 64 1.73 11.31 18.84
N GLN A 65 1.09 11.02 19.98
CA GLN A 65 0.14 11.94 20.60
C GLN A 65 0.80 13.24 21.11
N ASP A 66 2.10 13.19 21.40
CA ASP A 66 2.89 14.33 21.84
C ASP A 66 3.43 15.17 20.67
N GLY A 67 3.09 14.80 19.45
CA GLY A 67 3.50 15.49 18.21
C GLY A 67 4.90 15.14 17.72
N HIS A 68 5.56 14.14 18.29
CA HIS A 68 6.88 13.69 17.90
C HIS A 68 6.81 12.58 16.84
N THR A 69 7.85 12.47 16.02
CA THR A 69 7.92 11.36 15.07
C THR A 69 8.07 10.02 15.79
N LYS A 70 7.27 9.04 15.40
CA LYS A 70 7.41 7.64 15.90
C LYS A 70 8.62 6.92 15.31
N CYS A 71 9.24 7.44 14.27
CA CYS A 71 10.36 6.81 13.59
C CYS A 71 11.62 6.86 14.47
N VAL A 72 12.25 5.70 14.69
CA VAL A 72 13.47 5.52 15.49
C VAL A 72 14.71 5.20 14.64
N SER A 73 14.72 5.55 13.36
CA SER A 73 15.86 5.37 12.44
C SER A 73 16.43 3.95 12.36
N CYS A 74 15.62 2.93 12.55
CA CYS A 74 16.07 1.53 12.51
C CYS A 74 16.49 1.06 11.11
N GLN A 75 16.25 1.85 10.05
CA GLN A 75 16.60 1.61 8.64
C GLN A 75 15.98 0.35 8.00
N LEU A 76 15.12 -0.39 8.70
CA LEU A 76 14.50 -1.60 8.15
C LEU A 76 13.68 -1.32 6.89
N CYS A 77 12.95 -0.21 6.84
CA CYS A 77 12.18 0.17 5.65
C CYS A 77 13.07 0.55 4.45
N GLU A 78 14.25 1.13 4.69
CA GLU A 78 15.26 1.37 3.64
C GLU A 78 15.83 0.05 3.13
N PHE A 79 16.16 -0.86 4.05
CA PHE A 79 16.73 -2.17 3.72
C PHE A 79 15.77 -3.01 2.87
N VAL A 80 14.50 -3.10 3.28
CA VAL A 80 13.49 -3.94 2.61
C VAL A 80 12.98 -3.35 1.30
N CYS A 81 13.23 -2.05 1.04
CA CYS A 81 12.70 -1.35 -0.14
C CYS A 81 13.29 -1.92 -1.45
N PRO A 82 12.49 -2.56 -2.33
CA PRO A 82 13.01 -3.17 -3.56
C PRO A 82 13.64 -2.15 -4.51
N PRO A 83 12.99 -1.00 -4.81
CA PRO A 83 13.55 0.01 -5.70
C PRO A 83 14.54 0.97 -5.02
N LYS A 84 14.88 0.76 -3.73
CA LYS A 84 15.73 1.65 -2.95
C LYS A 84 15.28 3.12 -3.03
N ALA A 85 13.98 3.30 -2.84
CA ALA A 85 13.34 4.62 -2.88
C ALA A 85 13.45 5.38 -1.55
N ILE A 86 13.77 4.71 -0.46
CA ILE A 86 13.86 5.28 0.89
C ILE A 86 15.32 5.47 1.25
N ARG A 87 15.64 6.62 1.84
CA ARG A 87 16.94 6.93 2.42
C ARG A 87 16.74 7.46 3.83
N ILE A 88 17.51 6.93 4.77
CA ILE A 88 17.45 7.32 6.17
C ILE A 88 18.85 7.64 6.65
N VAL A 89 19.03 8.84 7.19
CA VAL A 89 20.24 9.23 7.88
C VAL A 89 19.96 9.22 9.38
N PRO A 90 20.59 8.31 10.13
CA PRO A 90 20.42 8.25 11.59
C PRO A 90 20.97 9.51 12.26
N PRO A 91 20.58 9.78 13.51
CA PRO A 91 21.10 10.92 14.24
C PRO A 91 22.60 10.79 14.46
N GLY A 92 23.30 11.90 14.30
CA GLY A 92 24.73 11.99 14.62
C GLY A 92 24.93 12.18 16.14
N PRO A 93 26.19 12.03 16.63
CA PRO A 93 26.50 12.22 18.04
C PRO A 93 26.22 13.63 18.58
N GLU A 94 26.10 14.61 17.68
CA GLU A 94 25.88 16.02 18.02
C GLU A 94 24.39 16.42 18.14
N GLY A 95 23.46 15.51 17.79
CA GLY A 95 22.02 15.80 17.68
C GLY A 95 21.15 15.20 18.76
N GLN A 96 21.73 14.71 19.84
CA GLN A 96 20.98 14.08 20.93
C GLN A 96 20.33 15.14 21.82
N ALA A 97 19.11 15.53 21.48
CA ALA A 97 18.29 16.31 22.39
C ALA A 97 17.92 15.43 23.59
N ALA A 98 18.53 15.71 24.71
CA ALA A 98 18.42 14.92 25.96
C ALA A 98 17.06 15.06 26.68
N ASP A 99 16.12 15.78 26.11
CA ASP A 99 14.88 16.19 26.74
C ASP A 99 13.68 15.24 26.52
N ARG A 100 13.88 14.13 25.75
CA ARG A 100 12.79 13.21 25.42
C ARG A 100 13.23 11.75 25.38
N PRO A 101 12.36 10.80 25.81
CA PRO A 101 12.58 9.39 25.57
C PRO A 101 12.67 9.11 24.05
N ASN A 102 13.72 8.44 23.58
CA ASN A 102 14.00 8.09 22.19
C ASN A 102 14.28 9.28 21.23
N ALA A 103 14.44 10.51 21.72
CA ALA A 103 14.83 11.67 20.88
C ALA A 103 16.17 11.40 20.16
N GLU A 104 17.08 10.72 20.82
CA GLU A 104 18.38 10.27 20.29
C GLU A 104 18.28 9.32 19.09
N LYS A 105 17.12 8.68 18.89
CA LYS A 105 16.88 7.70 17.82
C LYS A 105 16.15 8.29 16.62
N MET A 106 15.68 9.53 16.69
CA MET A 106 14.96 10.15 15.57
C MET A 106 15.87 10.33 14.35
N PRO A 107 15.37 10.08 13.12
CA PRO A 107 16.16 10.30 11.92
C PRO A 107 16.54 11.79 11.76
N ARG A 108 17.82 12.05 11.46
CA ARG A 108 18.26 13.37 11.05
C ARG A 108 17.61 13.73 9.72
N GLU A 109 17.69 12.80 8.74
CA GLU A 109 17.07 12.92 7.44
C GLU A 109 16.26 11.66 7.15
N PHE A 110 15.12 11.85 6.54
CA PHE A 110 14.29 10.78 6.03
C PHE A 110 13.70 11.24 4.69
N GLU A 111 14.04 10.54 3.63
CA GLU A 111 13.60 10.87 2.29
C GLU A 111 12.95 9.67 1.60
N ILE A 112 11.87 9.94 0.87
CA ILE A 112 11.27 8.96 -0.04
C ILE A 112 11.21 9.57 -1.44
N ASN A 113 11.84 8.90 -2.39
CA ASN A 113 11.71 9.24 -3.80
C ASN A 113 10.45 8.62 -4.38
N MET A 114 9.38 9.42 -4.54
CA MET A 114 8.09 8.96 -5.04
C MET A 114 8.14 8.49 -6.49
N LEU A 115 9.11 8.97 -7.29
CA LEU A 115 9.33 8.50 -8.66
C LEU A 115 9.89 7.07 -8.73
N ARG A 116 10.59 6.63 -7.68
CA ARG A 116 11.12 5.27 -7.58
C ARG A 116 10.16 4.34 -6.83
N CYS A 117 9.33 4.89 -5.97
CA CYS A 117 8.42 4.12 -5.14
C CYS A 117 7.43 3.32 -5.99
N ILE A 118 7.33 2.02 -5.74
CA ILE A 118 6.37 1.11 -6.39
C ILE A 118 5.15 0.81 -5.53
N PHE A 119 4.99 1.52 -4.43
CA PHE A 119 3.84 1.43 -3.50
C PHE A 119 3.56 0.01 -3.01
N CYS A 120 4.58 -0.83 -2.87
CA CYS A 120 4.45 -2.24 -2.48
C CYS A 120 4.00 -2.46 -1.03
N GLY A 121 4.23 -1.48 -0.14
CA GLY A 121 3.82 -1.54 1.27
C GLY A 121 4.80 -2.25 2.20
N PHE A 122 5.90 -2.81 1.73
CA PHE A 122 6.87 -3.52 2.59
C PHE A 122 7.44 -2.63 3.69
N CYS A 123 7.62 -1.34 3.44
CA CYS A 123 8.06 -0.38 4.45
C CYS A 123 7.08 -0.29 5.62
N GLN A 124 5.78 -0.35 5.34
CA GLN A 124 4.74 -0.36 6.37
C GLN A 124 4.71 -1.70 7.12
N GLU A 125 4.91 -2.81 6.42
CA GLU A 125 4.87 -4.14 7.03
C GLU A 125 6.04 -4.41 7.96
N VAL A 126 7.24 -3.91 7.61
CA VAL A 126 8.47 -4.17 8.38
C VAL A 126 8.66 -3.21 9.54
N CYS A 127 7.94 -2.10 9.60
CA CYS A 127 8.14 -1.08 10.62
C CYS A 127 7.71 -1.56 12.01
N PRO A 128 8.64 -1.71 12.98
CA PRO A 128 8.30 -2.15 14.34
C PRO A 128 7.55 -1.08 15.14
N GLU A 129 7.85 0.20 14.89
CA GLU A 129 7.26 1.34 15.60
C GLU A 129 5.96 1.83 14.95
N GLU A 130 5.52 1.18 13.87
CA GLU A 130 4.34 1.63 13.10
C GLU A 130 4.40 3.13 12.79
N ALA A 131 5.56 3.57 12.34
CA ALA A 131 5.85 4.98 12.06
C ALA A 131 5.56 5.38 10.61
N ILE A 132 5.40 4.41 9.70
CA ILE A 132 5.14 4.63 8.26
C ILE A 132 3.90 3.88 7.83
N PHE A 133 3.02 4.58 7.11
CA PHE A 133 1.78 4.04 6.56
C PHE A 133 1.62 4.45 5.10
N LEU A 134 0.68 3.79 4.41
CA LEU A 134 0.27 4.11 3.06
C LEU A 134 -1.09 4.79 3.08
N MET A 135 -1.19 5.96 2.46
CA MET A 135 -2.46 6.67 2.34
C MET A 135 -3.34 6.09 1.25
N LYS A 136 -4.56 6.58 1.18
CA LYS A 136 -5.51 6.22 0.12
C LYS A 136 -5.41 7.15 -1.09
N ASP A 137 -4.61 8.20 -1.02
CA ASP A 137 -4.44 9.12 -2.13
C ASP A 137 -3.53 8.52 -3.20
N TYR A 138 -3.96 8.65 -4.45
CA TYR A 138 -3.26 8.18 -5.64
C TYR A 138 -2.98 9.30 -6.64
N SER A 139 -3.53 10.50 -6.40
CA SER A 139 -3.49 11.61 -7.36
C SER A 139 -2.49 12.70 -6.95
N PHE A 140 -1.27 12.31 -6.60
CA PHE A 140 -0.20 13.27 -6.36
C PHE A 140 0.52 13.58 -7.68
N THR A 141 0.59 14.85 -7.98
CA THR A 141 1.29 15.40 -9.17
C THR A 141 2.32 16.43 -8.73
N ALA A 142 3.30 16.67 -9.57
CA ALA A 142 4.33 17.66 -9.34
C ALA A 142 4.81 18.23 -10.68
N GLU A 143 5.30 19.45 -10.66
CA GLU A 143 5.85 20.11 -11.83
C GLU A 143 7.34 19.78 -12.02
N SER A 144 8.02 19.42 -10.94
CA SER A 144 9.45 19.07 -10.95
C SER A 144 9.74 17.73 -10.24
N ARG A 145 10.93 17.16 -10.53
CA ARG A 145 11.39 15.93 -9.87
C ARG A 145 11.67 16.12 -8.38
N GLU A 146 12.17 17.28 -8.04
CA GLU A 146 12.53 17.66 -6.66
C GLU A 146 11.31 17.65 -5.74
N GLU A 147 10.15 18.06 -6.23
CA GLU A 147 8.91 18.05 -5.47
C GLU A 147 8.42 16.64 -5.10
N LEU A 148 8.85 15.63 -5.87
CA LEU A 148 8.55 14.22 -5.62
C LEU A 148 9.62 13.53 -4.77
N LEU A 149 10.63 14.24 -4.31
CA LEU A 149 11.50 13.85 -3.21
C LEU A 149 10.86 14.31 -1.90
N TYR A 150 10.16 13.40 -1.23
CA TYR A 150 9.47 13.72 0.01
C TYR A 150 10.43 13.63 1.18
N ASN A 151 10.76 14.78 1.76
CA ASN A 151 11.57 14.88 2.95
C ASN A 151 10.77 14.53 4.22
N LYS A 152 11.46 14.40 5.34
CA LYS A 152 10.89 14.08 6.65
C LYS A 152 9.73 15.01 7.02
N GLU A 153 9.88 16.31 6.80
CA GLU A 153 8.89 17.32 7.18
C GLU A 153 7.60 17.16 6.38
N LYS A 154 7.72 17.01 5.06
CA LYS A 154 6.59 16.77 4.16
C LYS A 154 5.86 15.46 4.49
N LEU A 155 6.61 14.38 4.77
CA LEU A 155 6.04 13.09 5.15
C LEU A 155 5.28 13.15 6.48
N LEU A 156 5.79 13.89 7.46
CA LEU A 156 5.12 14.10 8.75
C LEU A 156 3.93 15.06 8.66
N ALA A 157 3.97 16.03 7.73
CA ALA A 157 2.84 16.91 7.47
C ALA A 157 1.67 16.17 6.84
N LEU A 158 1.96 15.21 5.93
CA LEU A 158 0.95 14.36 5.29
C LEU A 158 0.29 13.39 6.28
N GLY A 159 1.05 12.81 7.21
CA GLY A 159 0.55 11.81 8.14
C GLY A 159 -0.10 12.38 9.39
N GLY A 160 0.36 13.52 9.86
CA GLY A 160 -0.15 14.14 11.08
C GLY A 160 0.02 13.27 12.33
N VAL A 161 -0.86 13.52 13.32
CA VAL A 161 -0.89 12.72 14.57
C VAL A 161 -1.77 11.49 14.35
N HIS A 162 -1.22 10.33 14.60
CA HIS A 162 -1.95 9.07 14.50
C HIS A 162 -2.59 8.74 15.84
N GLN A 163 -3.92 8.80 15.91
CA GLN A 163 -4.67 8.58 17.15
C GLN A 163 -4.85 7.08 17.47
N ASP A 164 -4.89 6.24 16.45
CA ASP A 164 -5.06 4.80 16.60
C ASP A 164 -3.72 4.07 16.51
N THR A 165 -3.26 3.53 17.61
CA THR A 165 -2.16 2.56 17.60
C THR A 165 -2.66 1.26 16.96
N ILE A 166 -2.39 1.09 15.69
CA ILE A 166 -2.56 -0.21 15.02
C ILE A 166 -1.46 -1.12 15.58
N GLN A 167 -1.77 -1.83 16.63
CA GLN A 167 -0.83 -2.76 17.24
C GLN A 167 -0.76 -4.05 16.43
N LYS A 168 -0.19 -3.97 15.22
CA LYS A 168 -0.05 -5.10 14.29
C LYS A 168 0.51 -6.35 14.93
N TRP A 169 1.52 -6.17 15.78
CA TRP A 169 2.19 -7.30 16.43
C TRP A 169 1.31 -7.93 17.48
N LYS A 170 0.56 -7.16 18.27
CA LYS A 170 -0.40 -7.69 19.23
C LYS A 170 -1.57 -8.38 18.54
N GLN A 171 -2.08 -7.82 17.44
CA GLN A 171 -3.13 -8.47 16.65
C GLN A 171 -2.66 -9.80 16.08
N LYS A 172 -1.45 -9.86 15.50
CA LYS A 172 -0.86 -11.12 15.00
C LYS A 172 -0.61 -12.14 16.10
N GLN A 173 -0.23 -11.71 17.29
CA GLN A 173 -0.10 -12.62 18.43
C GLN A 173 -1.46 -13.19 18.85
N VAL A 174 -2.49 -12.34 18.97
CA VAL A 174 -3.86 -12.80 19.28
C VAL A 174 -4.39 -13.76 18.22
N GLU A 175 -4.12 -13.49 16.94
CA GLU A 175 -4.50 -14.38 15.84
C GLU A 175 -3.74 -15.72 15.89
N ALA A 176 -2.45 -15.70 16.20
CA ALA A 176 -1.62 -16.90 16.37
C ALA A 176 -2.08 -17.73 17.56
N ASP A 177 -2.32 -17.09 18.70
CA ASP A 177 -2.82 -17.74 19.92
C ASP A 177 -4.24 -18.35 19.68
N ALA A 178 -5.08 -17.67 18.90
CA ALA A 178 -6.38 -18.17 18.50
C ALA A 178 -6.29 -19.40 17.56
N GLN A 179 -5.27 -19.44 16.68
CA GLN A 179 -5.02 -20.58 15.80
C GLN A 179 -4.46 -21.80 16.55
N GLU A 180 -3.65 -21.60 17.57
CA GLU A 180 -3.14 -22.68 18.40
C GLU A 180 -4.22 -23.34 19.26
N THR A 181 -5.32 -22.64 19.59
CA THR A 181 -6.43 -23.16 20.36
C THR A 181 -7.39 -24.04 19.53
N PHE A 182 -7.27 -24.09 18.19
CA PHE A 182 -7.99 -25.01 17.36
C PHE A 182 -7.19 -26.31 17.18
N PRO A 183 -7.59 -27.44 17.81
CA PRO A 183 -6.93 -28.72 17.57
C PRO A 183 -7.15 -29.11 16.10
N VAL A 184 -6.05 -29.13 15.34
CA VAL A 184 -6.08 -29.70 13.99
C VAL A 184 -6.50 -31.15 14.12
N ALA A 185 -7.72 -31.46 13.72
CA ALA A 185 -8.19 -32.82 13.59
C ALA A 185 -7.27 -33.53 12.61
N ARG A 186 -6.35 -34.36 13.14
CA ARG A 186 -5.53 -35.25 12.32
C ARG A 186 -6.44 -36.35 11.82
N SER A 187 -6.79 -36.29 10.52
CA SER A 187 -7.42 -37.39 9.78
C SER A 187 -6.39 -38.47 9.46
#